data_37a58d1c1d7abd3bcbcd20cf27eb7512
#
_entry.id   37a58d1c1d7abd3bcbcd20cf27eb7512
#
_cell.length_a   1.000
_cell.length_b   1.000
_cell.length_c   1.000
_cell.angle_alpha   90.00
_cell.angle_beta   90.00
_cell.angle_gamma   90.00
#
_symmetry.space_group_name_H-M   'P 1'
#
loop_
_entity.id
_entity.type
_entity.pdbx_description
1 polymer ?
#
loop_
_entity_poly.entity_id
_entity_poly.type
_entity_poly.pdbx_seq_one_letter_code
_entity_poly.pdbx_strand_id
1 'polypeptide(L)'
;MVEVKLSGIGWALAAHVSIDMQNPLYCFAMSTADPIPKPQPAAGIPTVRSGAIPPATASRLGLYLRELQHFLRGGTQTIKSTALGRRLGLSDSQIRRDLALFGEFGKRGVGYNVAGLVGALRKALGTDGQWNAILIGLGNLGNALVRYRGFEQQGFVLRAIFEAEAAKFGANLTDTHINGVPIYDVRRLEELLPALNVQMAILAVPAEAAQGLVNRLAELGISGILNFAPVSLSIPERVQSVDVDLAIELQRLAFAVVNAAPADANIKD
;
A
#
# COMPACT_ATOMS: atom_id res chain seq x y z
N MET A 1 -1.25 -28.84 33.09
CA MET A 1 -2.57 -28.26 32.81
C MET A 1 -2.66 -26.95 33.61
N VAL A 2 -2.52 -25.84 32.95
CA VAL A 2 -2.60 -24.51 33.60
C VAL A 2 -3.77 -23.78 32.94
N GLU A 3 -4.78 -23.51 33.72
CA GLU A 3 -6.00 -22.82 33.30
C GLU A 3 -5.77 -21.32 33.49
N VAL A 4 -5.75 -20.53 32.42
CA VAL A 4 -5.70 -19.06 32.48
C VAL A 4 -7.08 -18.54 32.12
N LYS A 5 -7.78 -18.03 33.12
CA LYS A 5 -9.10 -17.41 32.99
C LYS A 5 -8.92 -15.93 32.68
N LEU A 6 -9.21 -15.52 31.47
CA LEU A 6 -9.30 -14.12 31.08
C LEU A 6 -10.75 -13.67 31.20
N SER A 7 -11.05 -12.91 32.24
CA SER A 7 -12.33 -12.22 32.42
C SER A 7 -12.17 -10.75 32.05
N GLY A 8 -13.00 -10.30 31.12
CA GLY A 8 -13.24 -8.88 30.91
C GLY A 8 -13.37 -8.47 29.46
N ILE A 9 -14.62 -8.16 29.09
CA ILE A 9 -15.14 -7.45 27.91
C ILE A 9 -15.80 -8.38 26.89
N GLY A 10 -17.11 -8.26 26.87
CA GLY A 10 -18.08 -9.10 26.20
C GLY A 10 -17.91 -9.26 24.69
N TRP A 11 -18.06 -10.45 24.33
CA TRP A 11 -18.72 -11.15 23.21
C TRP A 11 -18.27 -12.61 23.29
N ALA A 12 -19.21 -13.50 23.53
CA ALA A 12 -18.94 -14.89 23.77
C ALA A 12 -18.51 -15.63 22.51
N LEU A 13 -17.28 -16.12 22.49
CA LEU A 13 -16.87 -17.32 21.75
C LEU A 13 -15.88 -18.06 22.66
N ALA A 14 -16.34 -19.15 23.25
CA ALA A 14 -15.50 -20.06 24.02
C ALA A 14 -14.71 -20.92 23.03
N ALA A 15 -13.43 -20.60 22.82
CA ALA A 15 -12.49 -21.48 22.18
C ALA A 15 -11.73 -22.25 23.28
N HIS A 16 -11.95 -23.56 23.42
CA HIS A 16 -11.09 -24.42 24.21
C HIS A 16 -9.78 -24.63 23.45
N VAL A 17 -8.69 -24.08 23.97
CA VAL A 17 -7.34 -24.37 23.49
C VAL A 17 -6.71 -25.36 24.47
N SER A 18 -6.55 -26.60 24.05
CA SER A 18 -5.71 -27.60 24.75
C SER A 18 -4.29 -27.51 24.24
N ILE A 19 -3.36 -27.09 25.09
CA ILE A 19 -1.93 -27.02 24.77
C ILE A 19 -1.28 -28.31 25.29
N ASP A 20 -0.83 -29.18 24.40
CA ASP A 20 0.02 -30.33 24.73
C ASP A 20 1.48 -29.93 24.61
N MET A 21 2.16 -29.86 25.74
CA MET A 21 3.56 -29.39 25.86
C MET A 21 4.64 -30.47 25.58
N GLN A 22 4.29 -31.62 25.03
CA GLN A 22 5.24 -32.72 24.82
C GLN A 22 5.58 -33.01 23.35
N ASN A 23 5.09 -32.21 22.39
CA ASN A 23 5.42 -32.41 20.97
C ASN A 23 6.24 -31.25 20.41
N PRO A 24 7.51 -31.47 19.97
CA PRO A 24 8.37 -30.40 19.44
C PRO A 24 8.04 -29.94 18.02
N LEU A 25 6.92 -30.36 17.47
CA LEU A 25 6.39 -29.91 16.17
C LEU A 25 5.16 -29.05 16.40
N TYR A 26 5.34 -27.81 16.77
CA TYR A 26 4.25 -26.82 16.67
C TYR A 26 3.94 -26.57 15.19
N CYS A 27 3.19 -27.50 14.60
CA CYS A 27 2.43 -27.23 13.42
C CYS A 27 1.24 -26.37 13.86
N PHE A 28 1.28 -25.07 13.58
CA PHE A 28 0.13 -24.20 13.71
C PHE A 28 -0.89 -24.71 12.67
N ALA A 29 -1.76 -25.64 13.07
CA ALA A 29 -2.92 -25.99 12.30
C ALA A 29 -3.82 -24.74 12.27
N MET A 30 -3.64 -23.90 11.26
CA MET A 30 -4.63 -22.90 10.90
C MET A 30 -5.90 -23.69 10.56
N SER A 31 -6.88 -23.65 11.46
CA SER A 31 -8.27 -23.98 11.15
C SER A 31 -8.55 -23.36 9.78
N THR A 32 -9.18 -24.15 8.90
CA THR A 32 -9.69 -23.71 7.61
C THR A 32 -10.63 -22.52 7.82
N ALA A 33 -10.05 -21.33 7.97
CA ALA A 33 -10.80 -20.10 7.84
C ALA A 33 -11.28 -20.09 6.39
N ASP A 34 -12.55 -19.90 6.19
CA ASP A 34 -13.17 -19.68 4.90
C ASP A 34 -12.29 -18.73 4.08
N PRO A 35 -12.10 -18.97 2.76
CA PRO A 35 -11.29 -18.10 1.93
C PRO A 35 -11.81 -16.68 2.10
N ILE A 36 -10.94 -15.77 2.55
CA ILE A 36 -11.28 -14.35 2.70
C ILE A 36 -11.87 -13.94 1.35
N PRO A 37 -13.13 -13.49 1.29
CA PRO A 37 -13.78 -13.18 0.02
C PRO A 37 -12.90 -12.16 -0.70
N LYS A 38 -12.65 -12.40 -1.99
CA LYS A 38 -12.07 -11.39 -2.88
C LYS A 38 -12.79 -10.09 -2.56
N PRO A 39 -12.12 -8.93 -2.47
CA PRO A 39 -12.77 -7.67 -2.19
C PRO A 39 -13.87 -7.49 -3.24
N GLN A 40 -15.09 -7.87 -2.89
CA GLN A 40 -16.26 -7.57 -3.69
C GLN A 40 -16.48 -6.07 -3.57
N PRO A 41 -16.69 -5.35 -4.68
CA PRO A 41 -17.09 -3.96 -4.59
C PRO A 41 -18.38 -3.92 -3.76
N ALA A 42 -18.30 -3.27 -2.59
CA ALA A 42 -19.42 -3.19 -1.66
C ALA A 42 -20.62 -2.57 -2.38
N ALA A 43 -21.74 -3.29 -2.37
CA ALA A 43 -23.00 -2.83 -2.93
C ALA A 43 -23.40 -1.49 -2.26
N GLY A 44 -23.59 -0.43 -3.06
CA GLY A 44 -24.03 0.87 -2.55
C GLY A 44 -23.09 2.04 -2.79
N ILE A 45 -22.05 1.89 -3.62
CA ILE A 45 -21.29 3.03 -4.14
C ILE A 45 -22.15 3.67 -5.23
N PRO A 46 -22.28 5.02 -5.28
CA PRO A 46 -22.56 5.65 -6.55
C PRO A 46 -21.44 5.17 -7.47
N THR A 47 -21.78 4.35 -8.46
CA THR A 47 -20.86 3.88 -9.48
C THR A 47 -20.15 5.13 -10.01
N VAL A 48 -18.84 5.23 -9.70
CA VAL A 48 -17.96 6.10 -10.48
C VAL A 48 -18.35 5.78 -11.91
N ARG A 49 -18.90 6.76 -12.63
CA ARG A 49 -19.28 6.56 -14.03
C ARG A 49 -18.13 5.82 -14.66
N SER A 50 -18.41 4.69 -15.29
CA SER A 50 -17.45 3.73 -15.87
C SER A 50 -16.55 4.35 -16.96
N GLY A 51 -15.82 5.39 -16.59
CA GLY A 51 -14.70 5.96 -17.30
C GLY A 51 -13.51 5.83 -16.38
N ALA A 52 -12.49 5.11 -16.80
CA ALA A 52 -11.27 4.93 -16.01
C ALA A 52 -10.79 6.30 -15.50
N ILE A 53 -10.59 6.42 -14.19
CA ILE A 53 -9.99 7.63 -13.60
C ILE A 53 -8.61 7.77 -14.22
N PRO A 54 -8.28 8.92 -14.85
CA PRO A 54 -6.96 9.10 -15.44
C PRO A 54 -5.85 8.88 -14.38
N PRO A 55 -4.73 8.21 -14.70
CA PRO A 55 -3.66 7.94 -13.75
C PRO A 55 -3.17 9.19 -13.00
N ALA A 56 -3.07 10.32 -13.71
CA ALA A 56 -2.72 11.61 -13.12
C ALA A 56 -3.74 12.07 -12.05
N THR A 57 -5.02 11.80 -12.23
CA THR A 57 -6.06 12.08 -11.23
C THR A 57 -5.92 11.13 -10.06
N ALA A 58 -5.74 9.83 -10.30
CA ALA A 58 -5.55 8.84 -9.23
C ALA A 58 -4.35 9.20 -8.34
N SER A 59 -3.24 9.63 -8.92
CA SER A 59 -2.07 10.10 -8.16
C SER A 59 -2.40 11.29 -7.27
N ARG A 60 -3.17 12.27 -7.77
CA ARG A 60 -3.60 13.42 -6.96
C ARG A 60 -4.56 13.02 -5.84
N LEU A 61 -5.44 12.03 -6.08
CA LEU A 61 -6.34 11.52 -5.03
C LEU A 61 -5.56 10.90 -3.87
N GLY A 62 -4.47 10.20 -4.15
CA GLY A 62 -3.56 9.70 -3.13
C GLY A 62 -2.94 10.82 -2.29
N LEU A 63 -2.54 11.93 -2.94
CA LEU A 63 -2.06 13.13 -2.24
C LEU A 63 -3.16 13.76 -1.39
N TYR A 64 -4.39 13.88 -1.92
CA TYR A 64 -5.52 14.42 -1.15
C TYR A 64 -5.82 13.55 0.07
N LEU A 65 -5.87 12.24 -0.10
CA LEU A 65 -6.12 11.30 1.00
C LEU A 65 -5.08 11.46 2.11
N ARG A 66 -3.80 11.53 1.78
CA ARG A 66 -2.71 11.71 2.75
C ARG A 66 -2.86 13.00 3.55
N GLU A 67 -3.11 14.12 2.87
CA GLU A 67 -3.28 15.41 3.54
C GLU A 67 -4.57 15.47 4.38
N LEU A 68 -5.67 14.91 3.88
CA LEU A 68 -6.93 14.83 4.62
C LEU A 68 -6.80 13.97 5.89
N GLN A 69 -6.06 12.87 5.82
CA GLN A 69 -5.75 12.06 7.01
C GLN A 69 -4.91 12.84 8.03
N HIS A 70 -3.99 13.71 7.57
CA HIS A 70 -3.26 14.61 8.45
C HIS A 70 -4.20 15.59 9.14
N PHE A 71 -5.10 16.25 8.41
CA PHE A 71 -6.11 17.15 8.97
C PHE A 71 -7.06 16.43 9.95
N LEU A 72 -7.47 15.20 9.62
CA LEU A 72 -8.33 14.39 10.49
C LEU A 72 -7.65 14.08 11.83
N ARG A 73 -6.38 13.69 11.81
CA ARG A 73 -5.58 13.47 13.04
C ARG A 73 -5.41 14.75 13.86
N GLY A 74 -5.35 15.91 13.22
CA GLY A 74 -5.35 17.22 13.85
C GLY A 74 -6.72 17.71 14.33
N GLY A 75 -7.79 16.88 14.27
CA GLY A 75 -9.13 17.22 14.74
C GLY A 75 -9.92 18.13 13.79
N THR A 76 -9.46 18.38 12.56
CA THR A 76 -10.15 19.22 11.58
C THR A 76 -11.38 18.51 11.05
N GLN A 77 -12.56 19.04 11.27
CA GLN A 77 -13.83 18.44 10.80
C GLN A 77 -14.19 18.84 9.38
N THR A 78 -13.89 20.08 8.99
CA THR A 78 -14.21 20.61 7.66
C THR A 78 -13.02 21.32 7.05
N ILE A 79 -12.86 21.24 5.73
CA ILE A 79 -11.79 21.90 4.97
C ILE A 79 -12.33 22.51 3.67
N LYS A 80 -11.83 23.69 3.33
CA LYS A 80 -12.12 24.35 2.05
C LYS A 80 -11.15 23.88 0.97
N SER A 81 -11.60 23.82 -0.30
CA SER A 81 -10.73 23.50 -1.45
C SER A 81 -9.50 24.42 -1.52
N THR A 82 -9.65 25.70 -1.16
CA THR A 82 -8.56 26.67 -1.11
C THR A 82 -7.48 26.31 -0.09
N ALA A 83 -7.88 25.79 1.09
CA ALA A 83 -6.92 25.37 2.13
C ALA A 83 -6.18 24.10 1.73
N LEU A 84 -6.90 23.11 1.16
CA LEU A 84 -6.31 21.90 0.63
C LEU A 84 -5.37 22.20 -0.56
N GLY A 85 -5.79 23.09 -1.46
CA GLY A 85 -5.00 23.53 -2.62
C GLY A 85 -3.71 24.21 -2.23
N ARG A 86 -3.75 25.13 -1.26
CA ARG A 86 -2.56 25.79 -0.73
C ARG A 86 -1.55 24.79 -0.15
N ARG A 87 -2.04 23.77 0.55
CA ARG A 87 -1.20 22.74 1.15
C ARG A 87 -0.50 21.86 0.10
N LEU A 88 -1.16 21.64 -1.03
CA LEU A 88 -0.70 20.74 -2.10
C LEU A 88 -0.09 21.45 -3.31
N GLY A 89 -0.05 22.77 -3.31
CA GLY A 89 0.41 23.56 -4.46
C GLY A 89 -0.53 23.44 -5.69
N LEU A 90 -1.84 23.18 -5.45
CA LEU A 90 -2.83 23.01 -6.49
C LEU A 90 -3.90 24.09 -6.45
N SER A 91 -4.49 24.42 -7.62
CA SER A 91 -5.61 25.34 -7.65
C SER A 91 -6.86 24.73 -7.02
N ASP A 92 -7.66 25.55 -6.37
CA ASP A 92 -8.94 25.13 -5.78
C ASP A 92 -9.93 24.62 -6.82
N SER A 93 -9.86 25.13 -8.06
CA SER A 93 -10.65 24.66 -9.19
C SER A 93 -10.26 23.23 -9.62
N GLN A 94 -8.97 22.90 -9.56
CA GLN A 94 -8.49 21.52 -9.83
C GLN A 94 -9.03 20.55 -8.78
N ILE A 95 -8.92 20.91 -7.49
CA ILE A 95 -9.43 20.09 -6.39
C ILE A 95 -10.93 19.86 -6.53
N ARG A 96 -11.71 20.92 -6.80
CA ARG A 96 -13.16 20.78 -7.00
C ARG A 96 -13.51 19.88 -8.18
N ARG A 97 -12.80 19.98 -9.30
CA ARG A 97 -13.01 19.09 -10.46
C ARG A 97 -12.71 17.64 -10.14
N ASP A 98 -11.57 17.39 -9.49
CA ASP A 98 -11.18 16.02 -9.14
C ASP A 98 -12.15 15.39 -8.13
N LEU A 99 -12.57 16.14 -7.10
CA LEU A 99 -13.48 15.64 -6.08
C LEU A 99 -14.92 15.48 -6.57
N ALA A 100 -15.36 16.28 -7.54
CA ALA A 100 -16.68 16.16 -8.15
C ALA A 100 -16.90 14.81 -8.88
N LEU A 101 -15.83 14.12 -9.25
CA LEU A 101 -15.93 12.77 -9.85
C LEU A 101 -16.49 11.72 -8.88
N PHE A 102 -16.44 11.97 -7.58
CA PHE A 102 -16.79 10.99 -6.54
C PHE A 102 -18.08 11.33 -5.80
N GLY A 103 -18.73 12.44 -6.11
CA GLY A 103 -19.99 12.86 -5.51
C GLY A 103 -19.93 14.23 -4.85
N GLU A 104 -21.04 14.63 -4.21
CA GLU A 104 -21.15 15.90 -3.54
C GLU A 104 -20.73 15.79 -2.06
N PHE A 105 -19.47 16.01 -1.78
CA PHE A 105 -18.92 15.94 -0.41
C PHE A 105 -18.86 17.29 0.30
N GLY A 106 -19.21 18.36 -0.38
CA GLY A 106 -19.09 19.72 0.12
C GLY A 106 -20.40 20.51 0.10
N LYS A 107 -20.60 21.38 1.09
CA LYS A 107 -21.63 22.42 1.05
C LYS A 107 -20.99 23.73 0.61
N ARG A 108 -21.66 24.46 -0.32
CA ARG A 108 -21.21 25.79 -0.75
C ARG A 108 -21.00 26.71 0.47
N GLY A 109 -19.84 27.35 0.53
CA GLY A 109 -19.46 28.24 1.64
C GLY A 109 -18.89 27.54 2.89
N VAL A 110 -19.21 26.28 3.15
CA VAL A 110 -18.76 25.51 4.32
C VAL A 110 -17.47 24.73 4.03
N GLY A 111 -17.41 24.06 2.89
CA GLY A 111 -16.30 23.16 2.53
C GLY A 111 -16.69 21.69 2.60
N TYR A 112 -15.68 20.83 2.69
CA TYR A 112 -15.80 19.37 2.69
C TYR A 112 -15.72 18.82 4.12
N ASN A 113 -16.59 17.87 4.45
CA ASN A 113 -16.41 17.06 5.65
C ASN A 113 -15.18 16.17 5.49
N VAL A 114 -14.19 16.31 6.36
CA VAL A 114 -12.88 15.63 6.23
C VAL A 114 -13.02 14.12 6.38
N ALA A 115 -13.74 13.64 7.38
CA ALA A 115 -13.92 12.20 7.61
C ALA A 115 -14.69 11.53 6.48
N GLY A 116 -15.79 12.14 6.01
CA GLY A 116 -16.56 11.65 4.88
C GLY A 116 -15.75 11.60 3.60
N LEU A 117 -14.93 12.62 3.34
CA LEU A 117 -14.09 12.68 2.15
C LEU A 117 -12.96 11.65 2.20
N VAL A 118 -12.34 11.42 3.36
CA VAL A 118 -11.34 10.35 3.56
C VAL A 118 -11.96 8.98 3.24
N GLY A 119 -13.16 8.68 3.77
CA GLY A 119 -13.85 7.42 3.48
C GLY A 119 -14.14 7.24 1.99
N ALA A 120 -14.64 8.29 1.33
CA ALA A 120 -14.93 8.24 -0.09
C ALA A 120 -13.70 8.07 -0.97
N LEU A 121 -12.60 8.77 -0.66
CA LEU A 121 -11.33 8.62 -1.38
C LEU A 121 -10.71 7.23 -1.18
N ARG A 122 -10.73 6.69 0.04
CA ARG A 122 -10.27 5.31 0.28
C ARG A 122 -11.03 4.31 -0.58
N LYS A 123 -12.35 4.44 -0.62
CA LYS A 123 -13.20 3.59 -1.44
C LYS A 123 -12.90 3.74 -2.93
N ALA A 124 -12.75 4.97 -3.41
CA ALA A 124 -12.41 5.26 -4.80
C ALA A 124 -11.04 4.72 -5.23
N LEU A 125 -10.06 4.75 -4.31
CA LEU A 125 -8.73 4.20 -4.51
C LEU A 125 -8.65 2.69 -4.24
N GLY A 126 -9.75 2.05 -3.80
CA GLY A 126 -9.77 0.64 -3.42
C GLY A 126 -8.96 0.33 -2.15
N THR A 127 -8.69 1.34 -1.31
CA THR A 127 -7.91 1.20 -0.07
C THR A 127 -8.77 1.27 1.19
N ASP A 128 -10.08 1.05 1.06
CA ASP A 128 -11.02 0.87 2.16
C ASP A 128 -10.94 -0.53 2.79
N GLY A 129 -10.38 -1.52 2.07
CA GLY A 129 -9.98 -2.82 2.55
C GLY A 129 -8.48 -2.94 2.81
N GLN A 130 -8.07 -4.15 3.19
CA GLN A 130 -6.66 -4.49 3.40
C GLN A 130 -6.08 -5.15 2.15
N TRP A 131 -4.89 -4.72 1.74
CA TRP A 131 -4.10 -5.31 0.68
C TRP A 131 -2.90 -6.06 1.27
N ASN A 132 -2.76 -7.34 0.95
CA ASN A 132 -1.60 -8.11 1.34
C ASN A 132 -0.53 -7.98 0.26
N ALA A 133 0.67 -7.68 0.70
CA ALA A 133 1.84 -7.52 -0.17
C ALA A 133 3.00 -8.38 0.31
N ILE A 134 3.91 -8.70 -0.61
CA ILE A 134 5.23 -9.23 -0.29
C ILE A 134 6.30 -8.24 -0.75
N LEU A 135 7.45 -8.32 -0.12
CA LEU A 135 8.66 -7.65 -0.58
C LEU A 135 9.64 -8.70 -1.11
N ILE A 136 10.23 -8.44 -2.27
CA ILE A 136 11.30 -9.27 -2.84
C ILE A 136 12.57 -8.44 -2.95
N GLY A 137 13.63 -8.92 -2.33
CA GLY A 137 14.91 -8.23 -2.19
C GLY A 137 15.03 -7.48 -0.86
N LEU A 138 16.06 -7.82 -0.08
CA LEU A 138 16.34 -7.24 1.24
C LEU A 138 17.69 -6.51 1.27
N GLY A 139 18.04 -5.87 0.17
CA GLY A 139 19.14 -4.90 0.11
C GLY A 139 18.82 -3.62 0.90
N ASN A 140 19.62 -2.57 0.71
CA ASN A 140 19.44 -1.31 1.44
C ASN A 140 18.04 -0.72 1.31
N LEU A 141 17.50 -0.70 0.08
CA LEU A 141 16.16 -0.18 -0.19
C LEU A 141 15.08 -1.09 0.42
N GLY A 142 15.17 -2.41 0.19
CA GLY A 142 14.22 -3.36 0.74
C GLY A 142 14.13 -3.28 2.26
N ASN A 143 15.27 -3.19 2.95
CA ASN A 143 15.33 -3.01 4.40
C ASN A 143 14.67 -1.71 4.87
N ALA A 144 14.83 -0.61 4.13
CA ALA A 144 14.15 0.65 4.41
C ALA A 144 12.62 0.52 4.23
N LEU A 145 12.18 -0.16 3.17
CA LEU A 145 10.76 -0.36 2.86
C LEU A 145 10.06 -1.22 3.91
N VAL A 146 10.68 -2.28 4.43
CA VAL A 146 10.10 -3.10 5.53
C VAL A 146 9.85 -2.26 6.78
N ARG A 147 10.67 -1.25 7.04
CA ARG A 147 10.55 -0.36 8.20
C ARG A 147 9.59 0.80 7.98
N TYR A 148 9.10 0.99 6.77
CA TYR A 148 8.23 2.10 6.42
C TYR A 148 6.79 1.87 6.87
N ARG A 149 6.39 2.52 7.95
CA ARG A 149 5.03 2.40 8.54
C ARG A 149 3.92 3.00 7.67
N GLY A 150 4.26 3.74 6.63
CA GLY A 150 3.28 4.35 5.72
C GLY A 150 2.42 3.32 4.99
N PHE A 151 2.93 2.12 4.76
CA PHE A 151 2.17 1.06 4.10
C PHE A 151 0.96 0.64 4.95
N GLU A 152 1.14 0.29 6.22
CA GLU A 152 0.05 -0.10 7.11
C GLU A 152 -0.98 1.01 7.30
N GLN A 153 -0.53 2.27 7.42
CA GLN A 153 -1.43 3.43 7.56
C GLN A 153 -2.35 3.61 6.36
N GLN A 154 -1.96 3.10 5.18
CA GLN A 154 -2.74 3.15 3.94
C GLN A 154 -3.46 1.84 3.63
N GLY A 155 -3.42 0.84 4.51
CA GLY A 155 -4.10 -0.43 4.34
C GLY A 155 -3.30 -1.51 3.61
N PHE A 156 -1.98 -1.33 3.45
CA PHE A 156 -1.09 -2.33 2.86
C PHE A 156 -0.31 -3.07 3.93
N VAL A 157 -0.40 -4.40 3.97
CA VAL A 157 0.27 -5.24 4.96
C VAL A 157 1.29 -6.13 4.29
N LEU A 158 2.55 -6.01 4.71
CA LEU A 158 3.61 -6.92 4.29
C LEU A 158 3.45 -8.26 5.01
N ARG A 159 3.23 -9.34 4.25
CA ARG A 159 3.05 -10.70 4.76
C ARG A 159 4.32 -11.49 4.82
N ALA A 160 5.26 -11.23 3.90
CA ALA A 160 6.53 -11.91 3.84
C ALA A 160 7.56 -11.07 3.08
N ILE A 161 8.82 -11.39 3.33
CA ILE A 161 9.97 -10.92 2.59
C ILE A 161 10.61 -12.13 1.93
N PHE A 162 10.93 -12.01 0.64
CA PHE A 162 11.68 -13.03 -0.10
C PHE A 162 13.04 -12.49 -0.49
N GLU A 163 14.10 -13.27 -0.18
CA GLU A 163 15.47 -12.86 -0.42
C GLU A 163 16.28 -14.01 -1.04
N ALA A 164 17.11 -13.72 -2.04
CA ALA A 164 17.94 -14.72 -2.70
C ALA A 164 19.07 -15.23 -1.79
N GLU A 165 19.66 -14.33 -1.01
CA GLU A 165 20.72 -14.64 -0.06
C GLU A 165 20.20 -14.70 1.38
N ALA A 166 19.04 -15.31 1.55
CA ALA A 166 18.35 -15.41 2.83
C ALA A 166 19.23 -15.97 3.96
N ALA A 167 20.21 -16.81 3.63
CA ALA A 167 21.19 -17.31 4.58
C ALA A 167 22.04 -16.20 5.27
N LYS A 168 22.19 -15.02 4.64
CA LYS A 168 22.85 -13.86 5.25
C LYS A 168 22.12 -13.30 6.47
N PHE A 169 20.82 -13.59 6.58
CA PHE A 169 19.96 -13.09 7.65
C PHE A 169 19.72 -14.11 8.78
N GLY A 170 20.43 -15.23 8.75
CA GLY A 170 20.36 -16.29 9.75
C GLY A 170 20.18 -17.67 9.14
N ALA A 171 20.96 -18.65 9.57
CA ALA A 171 21.02 -19.99 8.98
C ALA A 171 19.71 -20.80 9.09
N ASN A 172 18.81 -20.41 9.99
CA ASN A 172 17.51 -21.07 10.20
C ASN A 172 16.37 -20.09 9.91
N LEU A 173 16.00 -20.01 8.65
CA LEU A 173 15.07 -19.06 8.06
C LEU A 173 13.61 -19.12 8.56
N THR A 174 13.27 -20.05 9.42
CA THR A 174 11.92 -20.20 9.98
C THR A 174 11.60 -19.17 11.06
N ASP A 175 12.63 -18.54 11.66
CA ASP A 175 12.43 -17.62 12.79
C ASP A 175 12.98 -16.21 12.56
N THR A 176 13.48 -15.90 11.36
CA THR A 176 14.02 -14.57 11.08
C THR A 176 12.93 -13.62 10.62
N HIS A 177 12.71 -12.57 11.41
CA HIS A 177 11.70 -11.54 11.16
C HIS A 177 12.34 -10.15 11.18
N ILE A 178 11.87 -9.26 10.32
CA ILE A 178 12.14 -7.81 10.42
C ILE A 178 10.81 -7.10 10.62
N ASN A 179 10.67 -6.36 11.71
CA ASN A 179 9.43 -5.71 12.10
C ASN A 179 8.22 -6.66 12.15
N GLY A 180 8.42 -7.91 12.57
CA GLY A 180 7.36 -8.92 12.62
C GLY A 180 7.03 -9.56 11.27
N VAL A 181 7.72 -9.20 10.19
CA VAL A 181 7.53 -9.78 8.85
C VAL A 181 8.55 -10.89 8.63
N PRO A 182 8.14 -12.13 8.34
CA PRO A 182 9.03 -13.27 8.15
C PRO A 182 9.83 -13.15 6.86
N ILE A 183 11.07 -13.67 6.89
CA ILE A 183 11.99 -13.71 5.75
C ILE A 183 12.10 -15.14 5.25
N TYR A 184 11.95 -15.31 3.94
CA TYR A 184 12.05 -16.59 3.25
C TYR A 184 13.04 -16.52 2.08
N ASP A 185 13.58 -17.69 1.74
CA ASP A 185 14.34 -17.85 0.50
C ASP A 185 13.42 -17.68 -0.71
N VAL A 186 13.82 -16.86 -1.69
CA VAL A 186 13.06 -16.60 -2.90
C VAL A 186 12.78 -17.87 -3.72
N ARG A 187 13.57 -18.92 -3.54
CA ARG A 187 13.34 -20.25 -4.17
C ARG A 187 12.07 -20.91 -3.66
N ARG A 188 11.58 -20.53 -2.49
CA ARG A 188 10.32 -21.04 -1.90
C ARG A 188 9.08 -20.24 -2.27
N LEU A 189 9.19 -19.33 -3.23
CA LEU A 189 8.10 -18.43 -3.60
C LEU A 189 6.84 -19.19 -4.01
N GLU A 190 6.97 -20.21 -4.87
CA GLU A 190 5.86 -21.02 -5.37
C GLU A 190 5.21 -21.88 -4.28
N GLU A 191 6.00 -22.32 -3.31
CA GLU A 191 5.51 -23.10 -2.18
C GLU A 191 4.67 -22.24 -1.21
N LEU A 192 5.15 -21.04 -0.91
CA LEU A 192 4.62 -20.25 0.20
C LEU A 192 3.55 -19.24 -0.23
N LEU A 193 3.66 -18.68 -1.42
CA LEU A 193 2.80 -17.58 -1.86
C LEU A 193 1.31 -17.92 -1.85
N PRO A 194 0.86 -19.13 -2.27
CA PRO A 194 -0.56 -19.49 -2.26
C PRO A 194 -1.21 -19.40 -0.87
N ALA A 195 -0.46 -19.73 0.18
CA ALA A 195 -0.96 -19.69 1.56
C ALA A 195 -1.01 -18.26 2.16
N LEU A 196 -0.27 -17.31 1.59
CA LEU A 196 -0.17 -15.95 2.12
C LEU A 196 -1.30 -15.02 1.67
N ASN A 197 -2.14 -15.45 0.75
CA ASN A 197 -3.25 -14.65 0.17
C ASN A 197 -2.81 -13.24 -0.23
N VAL A 198 -1.79 -13.16 -1.07
CA VAL A 198 -1.13 -11.91 -1.48
C VAL A 198 -1.64 -11.47 -2.84
N GLN A 199 -1.87 -10.17 -2.99
CA GLN A 199 -2.33 -9.56 -4.23
C GLN A 199 -1.24 -8.72 -4.90
N MET A 200 -0.25 -8.23 -4.13
CA MET A 200 0.76 -7.29 -4.60
C MET A 200 2.17 -7.73 -4.25
N ALA A 201 3.13 -7.36 -5.09
CA ALA A 201 4.54 -7.54 -4.81
C ALA A 201 5.31 -6.23 -4.96
N ILE A 202 6.26 -6.01 -4.06
CA ILE A 202 7.23 -4.91 -4.13
C ILE A 202 8.57 -5.52 -4.55
N LEU A 203 9.13 -5.08 -5.68
CA LEU A 203 10.42 -5.55 -6.18
C LEU A 203 11.51 -4.54 -5.84
N ALA A 204 12.45 -4.93 -4.99
CA ALA A 204 13.63 -4.15 -4.62
C ALA A 204 14.91 -4.96 -4.92
N VAL A 205 14.99 -5.47 -6.15
CA VAL A 205 16.02 -6.39 -6.64
C VAL A 205 16.87 -5.77 -7.75
N PRO A 206 18.06 -6.31 -8.05
CA PRO A 206 18.84 -5.91 -9.23
C PRO A 206 18.05 -6.13 -10.54
N ALA A 207 18.40 -5.33 -11.57
CA ALA A 207 17.73 -5.35 -12.87
C ALA A 207 17.64 -6.75 -13.50
N GLU A 208 18.73 -7.52 -13.36
CA GLU A 208 18.88 -8.85 -13.98
C GLU A 208 17.89 -9.88 -13.43
N ALA A 209 17.48 -9.71 -12.16
CA ALA A 209 16.55 -10.63 -11.50
C ALA A 209 15.07 -10.25 -11.72
N ALA A 210 14.80 -9.00 -12.05
CA ALA A 210 13.45 -8.45 -11.98
C ALA A 210 12.47 -9.12 -12.94
N GLN A 211 12.82 -9.30 -14.23
CA GLN A 211 11.91 -9.86 -15.22
C GLN A 211 11.53 -11.32 -14.90
N GLY A 212 12.50 -12.14 -14.48
CA GLY A 212 12.22 -13.52 -14.10
C GLY A 212 11.24 -13.62 -12.91
N LEU A 213 11.38 -12.72 -11.95
CA LEU A 213 10.47 -12.64 -10.80
C LEU A 213 9.07 -12.19 -11.21
N VAL A 214 8.93 -11.20 -12.10
CA VAL A 214 7.63 -10.76 -12.63
C VAL A 214 6.87 -11.91 -13.28
N ASN A 215 7.52 -12.70 -14.10
CA ASN A 215 6.91 -13.84 -14.78
C ASN A 215 6.38 -14.87 -13.75
N ARG A 216 7.21 -15.25 -12.77
CA ARG A 216 6.82 -16.16 -11.68
C ARG A 216 5.65 -15.63 -10.86
N LEU A 217 5.70 -14.36 -10.47
CA LEU A 217 4.64 -13.71 -9.69
C LEU A 217 3.31 -13.66 -10.46
N ALA A 218 3.37 -13.37 -11.75
CA ALA A 218 2.18 -13.36 -12.61
C ALA A 218 1.55 -14.76 -12.70
N GLU A 219 2.34 -15.82 -12.83
CA GLU A 219 1.87 -17.22 -12.83
C GLU A 219 1.21 -17.60 -11.49
N LEU A 220 1.74 -17.08 -10.39
CA LEU A 220 1.21 -17.29 -9.03
C LEU A 220 0.00 -16.40 -8.68
N GLY A 221 -0.51 -15.61 -9.62
CA GLY A 221 -1.74 -14.84 -9.46
C GLY A 221 -1.56 -13.45 -8.81
N ILE A 222 -0.34 -12.96 -8.70
CA ILE A 222 -0.10 -11.57 -8.30
C ILE A 222 -0.68 -10.64 -9.37
N SER A 223 -1.45 -9.65 -8.92
CA SER A 223 -2.15 -8.70 -9.80
C SER A 223 -1.54 -7.30 -9.80
N GLY A 224 -0.69 -6.97 -8.82
CA GLY A 224 -0.05 -5.66 -8.73
C GLY A 224 1.44 -5.75 -8.41
N ILE A 225 2.27 -4.96 -9.11
CA ILE A 225 3.72 -4.90 -8.88
C ILE A 225 4.15 -3.45 -8.71
N LEU A 226 4.82 -3.16 -7.60
CA LEU A 226 5.55 -1.92 -7.39
C LEU A 226 7.03 -2.20 -7.65
N ASN A 227 7.56 -1.70 -8.76
CA ASN A 227 8.90 -1.99 -9.23
C ASN A 227 9.88 -0.87 -8.86
N PHE A 228 10.89 -1.21 -8.08
CA PHE A 228 12.04 -0.35 -7.78
C PHE A 228 13.32 -0.81 -8.51
N ALA A 229 13.29 -1.90 -9.25
CA ALA A 229 14.44 -2.31 -10.06
C ALA A 229 14.66 -1.31 -11.20
N PRO A 230 15.91 -0.89 -11.48
CA PRO A 230 16.20 0.13 -12.48
C PRO A 230 16.14 -0.44 -13.91
N VAL A 231 15.00 -1.00 -14.29
CA VAL A 231 14.76 -1.63 -15.57
C VAL A 231 13.29 -1.58 -15.96
N SER A 232 13.01 -1.35 -17.23
CA SER A 232 11.65 -1.50 -17.78
C SER A 232 11.28 -2.98 -17.89
N LEU A 233 10.10 -3.33 -17.40
CA LEU A 233 9.62 -4.71 -17.32
C LEU A 233 8.54 -4.97 -18.39
N SER A 234 8.58 -6.16 -18.98
CA SER A 234 7.47 -6.67 -19.80
C SER A 234 6.41 -7.24 -18.85
N ILE A 235 5.30 -6.54 -18.73
CA ILE A 235 4.24 -6.88 -17.77
C ILE A 235 3.11 -7.62 -18.51
N PRO A 236 2.69 -8.83 -18.07
CA PRO A 236 1.54 -9.51 -18.60
C PRO A 236 0.25 -8.70 -18.44
N GLU A 237 -0.69 -8.74 -19.38
CA GLU A 237 -1.92 -7.94 -19.40
C GLU A 237 -2.75 -8.01 -18.12
N ARG A 238 -2.71 -9.16 -17.43
CA ARG A 238 -3.44 -9.38 -16.16
C ARG A 238 -2.80 -8.73 -14.93
N VAL A 239 -1.58 -8.20 -15.06
CA VAL A 239 -0.82 -7.59 -13.97
C VAL A 239 -0.75 -6.10 -14.20
N GLN A 240 -0.94 -5.32 -13.16
CA GLN A 240 -0.70 -3.88 -13.17
C GLN A 240 0.65 -3.59 -12.54
N SER A 241 1.41 -2.65 -13.09
CA SER A 241 2.69 -2.24 -12.49
C SER A 241 2.81 -0.74 -12.37
N VAL A 242 3.58 -0.35 -11.37
CA VAL A 242 4.05 1.02 -11.20
C VAL A 242 5.56 0.97 -10.99
N ASP A 243 6.30 1.69 -11.84
CA ASP A 243 7.73 1.84 -11.71
C ASP A 243 8.07 3.05 -10.84
N VAL A 244 9.02 2.89 -9.93
CA VAL A 244 9.53 3.93 -9.05
C VAL A 244 11.05 4.03 -9.23
N ASP A 245 11.47 4.97 -10.06
CA ASP A 245 12.89 5.25 -10.29
C ASP A 245 13.25 6.61 -9.70
N LEU A 246 13.99 6.59 -8.60
CA LEU A 246 14.42 7.81 -7.90
C LEU A 246 15.37 8.68 -8.74
N ALA A 247 16.14 8.07 -9.66
CA ALA A 247 17.01 8.83 -10.55
C ALA A 247 16.20 9.61 -11.59
N ILE A 248 15.14 9.01 -12.12
CA ILE A 248 14.21 9.69 -13.03
C ILE A 248 13.53 10.87 -12.32
N GLU A 249 13.10 10.70 -11.06
CA GLU A 249 12.49 11.80 -10.30
C GLU A 249 13.49 12.94 -10.04
N LEU A 250 14.76 12.64 -9.79
CA LEU A 250 15.82 13.66 -9.70
C LEU A 250 16.08 14.35 -11.04
N GLN A 251 16.06 13.63 -12.16
CA GLN A 251 16.17 14.23 -13.50
C GLN A 251 15.02 15.19 -13.78
N ARG A 252 13.78 14.79 -13.42
CA ARG A 252 12.59 15.67 -13.52
C ARG A 252 12.76 16.95 -12.69
N LEU A 253 13.27 16.82 -11.47
CA LEU A 253 13.55 17.96 -10.61
C LEU A 253 14.65 18.85 -11.22
N ALA A 254 15.75 18.28 -11.72
CA ALA A 254 16.82 19.04 -12.37
C ALA A 254 16.28 19.82 -13.59
N PHE A 255 15.46 19.16 -14.42
CA PHE A 255 14.79 19.84 -15.54
C PHE A 255 13.93 21.02 -15.08
N ALA A 256 13.14 20.83 -14.02
CA ALA A 256 12.31 21.90 -13.48
C ALA A 256 13.15 23.07 -12.93
N VAL A 257 14.26 22.78 -12.25
CA VAL A 257 15.19 23.81 -11.74
C VAL A 257 15.84 24.62 -12.86
N VAL A 258 16.31 23.93 -13.90
CA VAL A 258 16.97 24.60 -15.05
C VAL A 258 15.98 25.47 -15.84
N ASN A 259 14.72 25.05 -15.92
CA ASN A 259 13.67 25.74 -16.70
C ASN A 259 12.77 26.63 -15.83
N ALA A 260 13.05 26.76 -14.53
CA ALA A 260 12.39 27.76 -13.71
C ALA A 260 12.80 29.15 -14.24
N ALA A 261 11.83 29.94 -14.69
CA ALA A 261 12.09 31.31 -15.06
C ALA A 261 12.77 32.04 -13.89
N PRO A 262 13.80 32.87 -14.10
CA PRO A 262 14.36 33.66 -13.02
C PRO A 262 13.22 34.46 -12.42
N ALA A 263 13.06 34.35 -11.09
CA ALA A 263 12.14 35.20 -10.36
C ALA A 263 12.49 36.62 -10.70
N ASP A 264 11.58 37.35 -11.38
CA ASP A 264 11.77 38.65 -11.93
C ASP A 264 12.57 39.53 -10.97
N ALA A 265 13.76 39.91 -11.42
CA ALA A 265 14.51 41.05 -10.89
C ALA A 265 13.76 42.34 -11.26
N ASN A 266 12.55 42.51 -10.77
CA ASN A 266 11.75 43.71 -10.91
C ASN A 266 11.80 44.47 -9.58
N ILE A 267 13.06 44.81 -9.16
CA ILE A 267 13.26 45.92 -8.28
C ILE A 267 13.23 47.12 -9.21
N LYS A 268 12.07 47.72 -9.33
CA LYS A 268 11.96 49.08 -9.87
C LYS A 268 12.47 50.02 -8.80
N ASP A 269 13.52 50.78 -9.21
CA ASP A 269 13.95 52.00 -8.56
C ASP A 269 12.82 52.97 -8.25
#